data_0e23a85b36be4046361305b5d9b98e86
#
_entry.id   0e23a85b36be4046361305b5d9b98e86
#
_cell.length_a   1.000
_cell.length_b   1.000
_cell.length_c   1.000
_cell.angle_alpha   90.00
_cell.angle_beta   90.00
_cell.angle_gamma   90.00
#
_symmetry.space_group_name_H-M   'P 1'
#
loop_
_entity.id
_entity.type
_entity.pdbx_description
1 polymer ?
#
loop_
_entity_poly.entity_id
_entity_poly.type
_entity_poly.pdbx_seq_one_letter_code
_entity_poly.pdbx_strand_id
1 'polypeptide(L)'
;KRLYGGILSLLFVALLIGGFVTADNRNAGGFWDGLDQVLDFPSEVLSEAWEKIGLMPGNLVAFLPSLMETINIAAAATLLGAISAIFLSLLSTRGLARWPSFIPVFRRYMDIMRAVPEIVIALVLIFVLGGGPIPAMIAIALHTVGALGKLFSEVNENADLKPVEGLQSVGAGWMQRMW
;
A
#
# COMPACT_ATOMS: atom_id res chain seq x y z
N LYS A 1 9.63 1.99 39.30
CA LYS A 1 9.24 2.40 37.92
C LYS A 1 10.32 3.24 37.23
N ARG A 2 10.90 4.27 37.87
CA ARG A 2 11.95 5.12 37.27
C ARG A 2 13.23 4.36 36.91
N LEU A 3 13.64 3.40 37.70
CA LEU A 3 14.84 2.59 37.48
C LEU A 3 14.70 1.68 36.25
N TYR A 4 13.54 1.03 36.10
CA TYR A 4 13.23 0.22 34.91
C TYR A 4 13.15 1.06 33.63
N GLY A 5 12.59 2.27 33.72
CA GLY A 5 12.57 3.21 32.60
C GLY A 5 13.98 3.64 32.19
N GLY A 6 14.87 3.91 33.17
CA GLY A 6 16.28 4.23 32.88
C GLY A 6 17.05 3.08 32.20
N ILE A 7 16.88 1.85 32.70
CA ILE A 7 17.52 0.67 32.10
C ILE A 7 17.01 0.42 30.67
N LEU A 8 15.70 0.51 30.45
CA LEU A 8 15.11 0.35 29.12
C LEU A 8 15.60 1.43 28.13
N SER A 9 15.69 2.68 28.58
CA SER A 9 16.21 3.77 27.75
C SER A 9 17.69 3.55 27.42
N LEU A 10 18.49 3.10 28.36
CA LEU A 10 19.93 2.80 28.15
C LEU A 10 20.10 1.64 27.17
N LEU A 11 19.31 0.56 27.31
CA LEU A 11 19.28 -0.57 26.38
C LEU A 11 18.88 -0.14 24.97
N PHE A 12 17.85 0.70 24.86
CA PHE A 12 17.39 1.22 23.58
C PHE A 12 18.48 2.04 22.88
N VAL A 13 19.12 2.96 23.60
CA VAL A 13 20.21 3.78 23.06
C VAL A 13 21.40 2.90 22.65
N ALA A 14 21.77 1.91 23.47
CA ALA A 14 22.87 0.99 23.14
C ALA A 14 22.55 0.16 21.87
N LEU A 15 21.33 -0.33 21.72
CA LEU A 15 20.89 -1.06 20.52
C LEU A 15 20.85 -0.14 19.28
N LEU A 16 20.45 1.11 19.47
CA LEU A 16 20.39 2.10 18.38
C LEU A 16 21.81 2.44 17.90
N ILE A 17 22.73 2.73 18.80
CA ILE A 17 24.14 2.99 18.48
C ILE A 17 24.79 1.76 17.84
N GLY A 18 24.62 0.57 18.44
CA GLY A 18 25.17 -0.67 17.91
C GLY A 18 24.63 -1.01 16.53
N GLY A 19 23.33 -0.80 16.30
CA GLY A 19 22.69 -0.97 15.00
C GLY A 19 23.25 0.01 13.96
N PHE A 20 23.41 1.28 14.34
CA PHE A 20 23.96 2.30 13.45
C PHE A 20 25.41 1.99 13.06
N VAL A 21 26.27 1.69 14.03
CA VAL A 21 27.67 1.31 13.77
C VAL A 21 27.77 0.05 12.89
N THR A 22 26.89 -0.93 13.11
CA THR A 22 26.88 -2.14 12.28
C THR A 22 26.43 -1.82 10.85
N ALA A 23 25.41 -0.96 10.68
CA ALA A 23 24.94 -0.54 9.37
C ALA A 23 26.01 0.26 8.62
N ASP A 24 26.67 1.20 9.29
CA ASP A 24 27.73 2.03 8.72
C ASP A 24 28.92 1.18 8.24
N ASN A 25 29.37 0.23 9.06
CA ASN A 25 30.46 -0.69 8.70
C ASN A 25 30.11 -1.64 7.53
N ARG A 26 28.83 -1.85 7.25
CA ARG A 26 28.37 -2.69 6.12
C ARG A 26 28.00 -1.88 4.89
N ASN A 27 27.90 -0.58 5.02
CA ASN A 27 27.56 0.34 3.93
C ASN A 27 28.84 0.71 3.15
N ALA A 28 28.83 0.47 1.85
CA ALA A 28 30.01 0.66 0.99
C ALA A 28 30.47 2.14 0.90
N GLY A 29 29.66 3.12 1.32
CA GLY A 29 29.97 4.55 1.24
C GLY A 29 30.09 5.26 2.59
N GLY A 30 29.74 4.60 3.72
CA GLY A 30 29.62 5.29 5.01
C GLY A 30 28.45 6.28 5.08
N PHE A 31 27.88 6.44 6.26
CA PHE A 31 26.77 7.39 6.44
C PHE A 31 27.24 8.86 6.34
N TRP A 32 28.35 9.15 6.97
CA TRP A 32 28.86 10.53 7.04
C TRP A 32 29.39 11.03 5.69
N ASP A 33 30.06 10.15 4.94
CA ASP A 33 30.54 10.46 3.58
C ASP A 33 29.37 10.65 2.61
N GLY A 34 28.28 9.88 2.79
CA GLY A 34 27.05 10.04 1.99
C GLY A 34 26.26 11.31 2.35
N LEU A 35 26.39 11.81 3.58
CA LEU A 35 25.68 13.01 4.01
C LEU A 35 26.15 14.27 3.27
N ASP A 36 27.45 14.37 3.02
CA ASP A 36 28.03 15.48 2.26
C ASP A 36 27.57 15.46 0.79
N GLN A 37 27.23 14.26 0.26
CA GLN A 37 26.80 14.06 -1.14
C GLN A 37 25.28 14.09 -1.32
N VAL A 38 24.50 14.27 -0.25
CA VAL A 38 23.03 14.27 -0.31
C VAL A 38 22.44 15.30 -1.27
N LEU A 39 23.13 16.44 -1.41
CA LEU A 39 22.68 17.52 -2.29
C LEU A 39 23.29 17.47 -3.69
N ASP A 40 24.24 16.59 -3.97
CA ASP A 40 24.90 16.51 -5.28
C ASP A 40 23.90 16.11 -6.36
N PHE A 41 23.18 15.01 -6.16
CA PHE A 41 22.16 14.56 -7.11
C PHE A 41 21.06 15.60 -7.35
N PRO A 42 20.42 16.19 -6.30
CA PRO A 42 19.45 17.26 -6.52
C PRO A 42 20.04 18.47 -7.25
N SER A 43 21.27 18.87 -6.95
CA SER A 43 21.93 20.01 -7.61
C SER A 43 22.23 19.74 -9.07
N GLU A 44 22.71 18.53 -9.42
CA GLU A 44 22.93 18.10 -10.79
C GLU A 44 21.63 18.09 -11.59
N VAL A 45 20.55 17.49 -11.03
CA VAL A 45 19.23 17.46 -11.66
C VAL A 45 18.70 18.87 -11.92
N LEU A 46 18.84 19.77 -10.94
CA LEU A 46 18.37 21.15 -11.10
C LEU A 46 19.17 21.92 -12.15
N SER A 47 20.50 21.76 -12.17
CA SER A 47 21.36 22.43 -13.17
C SER A 47 21.08 21.93 -14.57
N GLU A 48 20.94 20.61 -14.76
CA GLU A 48 20.61 20.03 -16.06
C GLU A 48 19.19 20.41 -16.52
N ALA A 49 18.23 20.44 -15.60
CA ALA A 49 16.87 20.88 -15.91
C ALA A 49 16.83 22.36 -16.34
N TRP A 50 17.66 23.20 -15.69
CA TRP A 50 17.76 24.63 -16.04
C TRP A 50 18.38 24.84 -17.42
N GLU A 51 19.47 24.15 -17.72
CA GLU A 51 20.10 24.20 -19.04
C GLU A 51 19.18 23.75 -20.16
N LYS A 52 18.33 22.74 -19.90
CA LYS A 52 17.41 22.13 -20.86
C LYS A 52 15.99 22.70 -20.82
N ILE A 53 15.74 23.79 -20.08
CA ILE A 53 14.40 24.34 -19.88
C ILE A 53 13.69 24.73 -21.19
N GLY A 54 14.46 25.12 -22.20
CA GLY A 54 13.92 25.42 -23.54
C GLY A 54 13.34 24.22 -24.29
N LEU A 55 13.76 23.00 -23.93
CA LEU A 55 13.22 21.75 -24.48
C LEU A 55 11.97 21.24 -23.74
N MET A 56 11.66 21.83 -22.59
CA MET A 56 10.58 21.38 -21.71
C MET A 56 9.21 21.28 -22.41
N PRO A 57 8.75 22.27 -23.22
CA PRO A 57 7.45 22.17 -23.88
C PRO A 57 7.36 20.98 -24.85
N GLY A 58 8.44 20.74 -25.64
CA GLY A 58 8.51 19.61 -26.54
C GLY A 58 8.51 18.26 -25.82
N ASN A 59 9.28 18.16 -24.74
CA ASN A 59 9.34 16.94 -23.91
C ASN A 59 8.00 16.67 -23.22
N LEU A 60 7.31 17.70 -22.73
CA LEU A 60 5.98 17.55 -22.13
C LEU A 60 4.98 16.94 -23.11
N VAL A 61 4.97 17.43 -24.36
CA VAL A 61 4.10 16.86 -25.40
C VAL A 61 4.49 15.43 -25.74
N ALA A 62 5.78 15.13 -25.81
CA ALA A 62 6.28 13.78 -26.11
C ALA A 62 5.93 12.76 -25.01
N PHE A 63 5.84 13.19 -23.74
CA PHE A 63 5.49 12.33 -22.61
C PHE A 63 4.00 12.20 -22.34
N LEU A 64 3.13 13.02 -22.98
CA LEU A 64 1.68 12.95 -22.80
C LEU A 64 1.09 11.54 -23.02
N PRO A 65 1.46 10.78 -24.06
CA PRO A 65 0.95 9.42 -24.24
C PRO A 65 1.29 8.49 -23.08
N SER A 66 2.54 8.53 -22.59
CA SER A 66 2.98 7.72 -21.45
C SER A 66 2.28 8.13 -20.14
N LEU A 67 2.02 9.42 -19.97
CA LEU A 67 1.23 9.92 -18.84
C LEU A 67 -0.19 9.38 -18.89
N MET A 68 -0.84 9.41 -20.05
CA MET A 68 -2.20 8.87 -20.22
C MET A 68 -2.24 7.35 -19.99
N GLU A 69 -1.23 6.63 -20.45
CA GLU A 69 -1.10 5.20 -20.18
C GLU A 69 -1.01 4.94 -18.66
N THR A 70 -0.16 5.68 -17.96
CA THR A 70 0.01 5.54 -16.50
C THR A 70 -1.30 5.85 -15.76
N ILE A 71 -2.02 6.91 -16.14
CA ILE A 71 -3.31 7.26 -15.56
C ILE A 71 -4.33 6.14 -15.80
N ASN A 72 -4.40 5.60 -17.01
CA ASN A 72 -5.33 4.51 -17.35
C ASN A 72 -5.02 3.24 -16.55
N ILE A 73 -3.75 2.87 -16.42
CA ILE A 73 -3.31 1.73 -15.60
C ILE A 73 -3.71 1.93 -14.14
N ALA A 74 -3.40 3.10 -13.59
CA ALA A 74 -3.71 3.42 -12.19
C ALA A 74 -5.23 3.43 -11.94
N ALA A 75 -6.01 4.04 -12.82
CA ALA A 75 -7.46 4.10 -12.72
C ALA A 75 -8.09 2.69 -12.80
N ALA A 76 -7.71 1.90 -13.79
CA ALA A 76 -8.24 0.56 -13.98
C ALA A 76 -7.87 -0.35 -12.79
N ALA A 77 -6.61 -0.33 -12.35
CA ALA A 77 -6.14 -1.12 -11.21
C ALA A 77 -6.85 -0.74 -9.92
N THR A 78 -7.00 0.56 -9.67
CA THR A 78 -7.68 1.06 -8.46
C THR A 78 -9.16 0.72 -8.47
N LEU A 79 -9.86 0.85 -9.60
CA LEU A 79 -11.27 0.49 -9.73
C LEU A 79 -11.49 -1.00 -9.49
N LEU A 80 -10.69 -1.86 -10.12
CA LEU A 80 -10.77 -3.31 -9.91
C LEU A 80 -10.48 -3.66 -8.45
N GLY A 81 -9.46 -3.06 -7.87
CA GLY A 81 -9.10 -3.23 -6.47
C GLY A 81 -10.22 -2.77 -5.52
N ALA A 82 -10.79 -1.59 -5.75
CA ALA A 82 -11.85 -1.03 -4.93
C ALA A 82 -13.14 -1.86 -4.98
N ILE A 83 -13.58 -2.26 -6.16
CA ILE A 83 -14.75 -3.13 -6.32
C ILE A 83 -14.55 -4.45 -5.57
N SER A 84 -13.40 -5.08 -5.76
CA SER A 84 -13.05 -6.33 -5.06
C SER A 84 -12.97 -6.12 -3.55
N ALA A 85 -12.44 -4.98 -3.10
CA ALA A 85 -12.35 -4.60 -1.68
C ALA A 85 -13.73 -4.46 -1.03
N ILE A 86 -14.71 -3.86 -1.72
CA ILE A 86 -16.09 -3.76 -1.24
C ILE A 86 -16.66 -5.15 -0.95
N PHE A 87 -16.57 -6.07 -1.91
CA PHE A 87 -17.06 -7.43 -1.71
C PHE A 87 -16.35 -8.16 -0.57
N LEU A 88 -15.01 -8.08 -0.51
CA LEU A 88 -14.26 -8.70 0.56
C LEU A 88 -14.57 -8.09 1.94
N SER A 89 -14.78 -6.78 2.00
CA SER A 89 -15.13 -6.11 3.25
C SER A 89 -16.45 -6.61 3.81
N LEU A 90 -17.49 -6.76 2.97
CA LEU A 90 -18.79 -7.29 3.38
C LEU A 90 -18.69 -8.74 3.87
N LEU A 91 -17.80 -9.56 3.28
CA LEU A 91 -17.57 -10.94 3.69
C LEU A 91 -16.72 -11.06 4.95
N SER A 92 -15.93 -10.04 5.28
CA SER A 92 -15.00 -10.02 6.43
C SER A 92 -15.53 -9.24 7.63
N THR A 93 -16.63 -8.48 7.48
CA THR A 93 -17.23 -7.67 8.55
C THR A 93 -18.10 -8.54 9.46
N ARG A 94 -17.87 -8.45 10.77
CA ARG A 94 -18.73 -9.11 11.76
C ARG A 94 -20.13 -8.50 11.72
N GLY A 95 -21.15 -9.35 11.73
CA GLY A 95 -22.55 -8.92 11.62
C GLY A 95 -23.08 -8.80 10.17
N LEU A 96 -22.21 -8.57 9.18
CA LEU A 96 -22.60 -8.49 7.77
C LEU A 96 -22.23 -9.74 6.97
N ALA A 97 -21.20 -10.48 7.41
CA ALA A 97 -20.67 -11.62 6.67
C ALA A 97 -21.72 -12.71 6.42
N ARG A 98 -21.80 -13.19 5.16
CA ARG A 98 -22.66 -14.31 4.80
C ARG A 98 -22.18 -15.63 5.44
N TRP A 99 -20.87 -15.79 5.59
CA TRP A 99 -20.23 -16.98 6.16
C TRP A 99 -19.30 -16.58 7.31
N PRO A 100 -19.80 -16.44 8.54
CA PRO A 100 -19.01 -15.95 9.67
C PRO A 100 -17.75 -16.77 9.96
N SER A 101 -17.78 -18.08 9.70
CA SER A 101 -16.63 -18.98 9.90
C SER A 101 -15.44 -18.67 8.97
N PHE A 102 -15.67 -17.99 7.83
CA PHE A 102 -14.63 -17.62 6.89
C PHE A 102 -14.07 -16.22 7.11
N ILE A 103 -14.61 -15.42 8.05
CA ILE A 103 -14.11 -14.08 8.38
C ILE A 103 -12.58 -14.09 8.62
N PRO A 104 -12.01 -15.01 9.44
CA PRO A 104 -10.56 -15.00 9.66
C PRO A 104 -9.75 -15.23 8.39
N VAL A 105 -10.26 -16.04 7.45
CA VAL A 105 -9.59 -16.32 6.18
C VAL A 105 -9.54 -15.06 5.31
N PHE A 106 -10.68 -14.37 5.13
CA PHE A 106 -10.74 -13.14 4.35
C PHE A 106 -9.88 -12.03 4.96
N ARG A 107 -9.88 -11.89 6.29
CA ARG A 107 -9.03 -10.93 6.99
C ARG A 107 -7.55 -11.25 6.81
N ARG A 108 -7.15 -12.51 6.95
CA ARG A 108 -5.77 -12.92 6.73
C ARG A 108 -5.31 -12.69 5.29
N TYR A 109 -6.19 -12.96 4.32
CA TYR A 109 -5.91 -12.64 2.92
C TYR A 109 -5.63 -11.14 2.71
N MET A 110 -6.49 -10.26 3.23
CA MET A 110 -6.29 -8.81 3.15
C MET A 110 -5.01 -8.36 3.87
N ASP A 111 -4.71 -8.94 5.04
CA ASP A 111 -3.49 -8.62 5.78
C ASP A 111 -2.23 -9.02 4.99
N ILE A 112 -2.23 -10.15 4.29
CA ILE A 112 -1.12 -10.59 3.44
C ILE A 112 -0.97 -9.67 2.23
N MET A 113 -2.07 -9.36 1.53
CA MET A 113 -2.02 -8.54 0.31
C MET A 113 -1.46 -7.13 0.57
N ARG A 114 -1.78 -6.51 1.71
CA ARG A 114 -1.23 -5.21 2.09
C ARG A 114 0.16 -5.26 2.73
N ALA A 115 0.57 -6.41 3.26
CA ALA A 115 1.89 -6.58 3.90
C ALA A 115 3.01 -6.77 2.88
N VAL A 116 2.71 -7.36 1.72
CA VAL A 116 3.69 -7.54 0.65
C VAL A 116 3.77 -6.25 -0.16
N PRO A 117 4.97 -5.64 -0.30
CA PRO A 117 5.14 -4.48 -1.17
C PRO A 117 4.67 -4.78 -2.60
N GLU A 118 3.87 -3.89 -3.18
CA GLU A 118 3.29 -4.08 -4.52
C GLU A 118 4.35 -4.30 -5.61
N ILE A 119 5.51 -3.65 -5.45
CA ILE A 119 6.64 -3.82 -6.38
C ILE A 119 7.16 -5.26 -6.41
N VAL A 120 7.16 -5.96 -5.27
CA VAL A 120 7.58 -7.37 -5.20
C VAL A 120 6.60 -8.25 -5.97
N ILE A 121 5.30 -8.01 -5.81
CA ILE A 121 4.25 -8.70 -6.56
C ILE A 121 4.41 -8.42 -8.05
N ALA A 122 4.63 -7.15 -8.43
CA ALA A 122 4.84 -6.75 -9.82
C ALA A 122 6.05 -7.46 -10.45
N LEU A 123 7.19 -7.53 -9.74
CA LEU A 123 8.40 -8.20 -10.23
C LEU A 123 8.17 -9.71 -10.45
N VAL A 124 7.49 -10.38 -9.52
CA VAL A 124 7.13 -11.80 -9.69
C VAL A 124 6.22 -11.98 -10.89
N LEU A 125 5.23 -11.10 -11.07
CA LEU A 125 4.31 -11.17 -12.20
C LEU A 125 5.00 -10.85 -13.53
N ILE A 126 5.95 -9.93 -13.57
CA ILE A 126 6.78 -9.65 -14.76
C ILE A 126 7.55 -10.92 -15.17
N PHE A 127 8.09 -11.65 -14.19
CA PHE A 127 8.81 -12.90 -14.47
C PHE A 127 7.90 -13.98 -15.06
N VAL A 128 6.63 -14.04 -14.61
CA VAL A 128 5.67 -15.09 -15.04
C VAL A 128 4.93 -14.71 -16.32
N LEU A 129 4.49 -13.43 -16.42
CA LEU A 129 3.62 -12.95 -17.51
C LEU A 129 4.37 -12.20 -18.59
N GLY A 130 5.64 -11.87 -18.36
CA GLY A 130 6.41 -10.97 -19.23
C GLY A 130 6.25 -9.50 -18.85
N GLY A 131 7.05 -8.63 -19.53
CA GLY A 131 6.98 -7.19 -19.33
C GLY A 131 5.68 -6.57 -19.86
N GLY A 132 5.29 -5.42 -19.30
CA GLY A 132 4.12 -4.67 -19.77
C GLY A 132 3.27 -4.12 -18.62
N PRO A 133 2.15 -3.46 -18.93
CA PRO A 133 1.29 -2.82 -17.92
C PRO A 133 0.49 -3.80 -17.07
N ILE A 134 0.20 -5.01 -17.58
CA ILE A 134 -0.68 -6.00 -16.90
C ILE A 134 -0.11 -6.43 -15.54
N PRO A 135 1.17 -6.80 -15.39
CA PRO A 135 1.74 -7.12 -14.09
C PRO A 135 1.58 -6.00 -13.06
N ALA A 136 1.83 -4.77 -13.47
CA ALA A 136 1.67 -3.60 -12.61
C ALA A 136 0.21 -3.40 -12.19
N MET A 137 -0.74 -3.50 -13.13
CA MET A 137 -2.18 -3.40 -12.84
C MET A 137 -2.63 -4.44 -11.82
N ILE A 138 -2.21 -5.69 -11.97
CA ILE A 138 -2.58 -6.78 -11.04
C ILE A 138 -1.97 -6.52 -9.67
N ALA A 139 -0.70 -6.13 -9.60
CA ALA A 139 -0.02 -5.85 -8.34
C ALA A 139 -0.70 -4.72 -7.55
N ILE A 140 -0.99 -3.59 -8.23
CA ILE A 140 -1.70 -2.46 -7.64
C ILE A 140 -3.11 -2.87 -7.20
N ALA A 141 -3.85 -3.61 -8.04
CA ALA A 141 -5.19 -4.06 -7.70
C ALA A 141 -5.20 -4.97 -6.45
N LEU A 142 -4.29 -5.93 -6.35
CA LEU A 142 -4.17 -6.82 -5.20
C LEU A 142 -3.83 -6.06 -3.91
N HIS A 143 -2.87 -5.13 -3.97
CA HIS A 143 -2.53 -4.27 -2.84
C HIS A 143 -3.72 -3.42 -2.41
N THR A 144 -4.42 -2.79 -3.36
CA THR A 144 -5.61 -1.98 -3.13
C THR A 144 -6.74 -2.80 -2.49
N VAL A 145 -6.97 -4.05 -2.94
CA VAL A 145 -7.93 -4.98 -2.31
C VAL A 145 -7.61 -5.18 -0.84
N GLY A 146 -6.35 -5.43 -0.52
CA GLY A 146 -5.91 -5.62 0.87
C GLY A 146 -6.10 -4.38 1.73
N ALA A 147 -5.66 -3.22 1.24
CA ALA A 147 -5.68 -1.96 1.97
C ALA A 147 -7.13 -1.44 2.16
N LEU A 148 -7.89 -1.28 1.07
CA LEU A 148 -9.25 -0.77 1.13
C LEU A 148 -10.22 -1.78 1.75
N GLY A 149 -10.08 -3.08 1.47
CA GLY A 149 -10.94 -4.11 2.04
C GLY A 149 -10.85 -4.14 3.57
N LYS A 150 -9.64 -4.00 4.10
CA LYS A 150 -9.43 -3.89 5.54
C LYS A 150 -10.05 -2.62 6.11
N LEU A 151 -9.78 -1.47 5.50
CA LEU A 151 -10.32 -0.19 5.92
C LEU A 151 -11.86 -0.20 5.91
N PHE A 152 -12.47 -0.67 4.82
CA PHE A 152 -13.93 -0.76 4.71
C PHE A 152 -14.53 -1.73 5.73
N SER A 153 -13.87 -2.87 6.03
CA SER A 153 -14.35 -3.78 7.06
C SER A 153 -14.33 -3.15 8.45
N GLU A 154 -13.33 -2.33 8.77
CA GLU A 154 -13.24 -1.60 10.04
C GLU A 154 -14.30 -0.50 10.13
N VAL A 155 -14.54 0.24 9.04
CA VAL A 155 -15.62 1.24 8.98
C VAL A 155 -16.97 0.58 9.16
N ASN A 156 -17.23 -0.53 8.47
CA ASN A 156 -18.48 -1.27 8.59
C ASN A 156 -18.71 -1.85 10.00
N GLU A 157 -17.66 -2.28 10.71
CA GLU A 157 -17.77 -2.78 12.09
C GLU A 157 -18.07 -1.66 13.11
N ASN A 158 -17.69 -0.42 12.78
CA ASN A 158 -17.99 0.74 13.62
C ASN A 158 -19.35 1.39 13.31
N ALA A 159 -20.04 0.95 12.25
CA ALA A 159 -21.37 1.44 11.91
C ALA A 159 -22.44 0.85 12.84
N ASP A 160 -23.56 1.57 13.02
CA ASP A 160 -24.72 1.04 13.75
C ASP A 160 -25.42 -0.05 12.91
N LEU A 161 -25.37 -1.28 13.40
CA LEU A 161 -25.96 -2.44 12.71
C LEU A 161 -27.46 -2.65 13.03
N LYS A 162 -28.10 -1.80 13.86
CA LYS A 162 -29.54 -1.92 14.17
C LYS A 162 -30.45 -1.97 12.93
N PRO A 163 -30.20 -1.16 11.87
CA PRO A 163 -30.99 -1.27 10.64
C PRO A 163 -30.88 -2.65 9.98
N VAL A 164 -29.66 -3.23 10.00
CA VAL A 164 -29.41 -4.57 9.44
C VAL A 164 -30.12 -5.65 10.25
N GLU A 165 -30.11 -5.55 11.57
CA GLU A 165 -30.84 -6.46 12.48
C GLU A 165 -32.36 -6.33 12.28
N GLY A 166 -32.87 -5.11 12.10
CA GLY A 166 -34.26 -4.86 11.78
C GLY A 166 -34.70 -5.51 10.47
N LEU A 167 -33.90 -5.40 9.41
CA LEU A 167 -34.15 -6.09 8.13
C LEU A 167 -34.09 -7.62 8.28
N GLN A 168 -33.17 -8.11 9.12
CA GLN A 168 -33.06 -9.54 9.39
C GLN A 168 -34.30 -10.10 10.11
N SER A 169 -34.89 -9.34 11.04
CA SER A 169 -36.07 -9.75 11.79
C SER A 169 -37.32 -9.94 10.93
N VAL A 170 -37.42 -9.21 9.80
CA VAL A 170 -38.50 -9.36 8.81
C VAL A 170 -38.18 -10.33 7.69
N GLY A 171 -37.07 -11.09 7.82
CA GLY A 171 -36.71 -12.16 6.87
C GLY A 171 -35.96 -11.69 5.61
N ALA A 172 -35.40 -10.47 5.61
CA ALA A 172 -34.63 -9.96 4.48
C ALA A 172 -33.39 -10.84 4.19
N GLY A 173 -33.20 -11.19 2.93
CA GLY A 173 -32.04 -11.94 2.45
C GLY A 173 -30.74 -11.16 2.59
N TRP A 174 -29.60 -11.85 2.51
CA TRP A 174 -28.26 -11.22 2.69
C TRP A 174 -28.06 -10.01 1.79
N MET A 175 -28.37 -10.10 0.49
CA MET A 175 -28.24 -8.98 -0.45
C MET A 175 -29.13 -7.78 -0.08
N GLN A 176 -30.34 -8.03 0.40
CA GLN A 176 -31.29 -6.98 0.80
C GLN A 176 -30.83 -6.21 2.05
N ARG A 177 -29.98 -6.84 2.86
CA ARG A 177 -29.39 -6.20 4.06
C ARG A 177 -28.14 -5.36 3.75
N MET A 178 -27.55 -5.54 2.55
CA MET A 178 -26.34 -4.85 2.13
C MET A 178 -26.60 -3.61 1.28
N TRP A 179 -27.84 -3.43 0.82
CA TRP A 179 -28.35 -2.29 0.07
C TRP A 179 -29.33 -1.45 0.87
#